data_97d6d017fa87c25f8da6bb317c36549f
#
_entry.id   97d6d017fa87c25f8da6bb317c36549f
#
_cell.length_a   1.000
_cell.length_b   1.000
_cell.length_c   1.000
_cell.angle_alpha   90.00
_cell.angle_beta   90.00
_cell.angle_gamma   90.00
#
_symmetry.space_group_name_H-M   'P 1'
#
loop_
_entity.id
_entity.type
_entity.pdbx_description
1 polymer ?
#
loop_
_entity_poly.entity_id
_entity_poly.type
_entity_poly.pdbx_seq_one_letter_code
_entity_poly.pdbx_strand_id
1 'polypeptide(L)'
;GVDTEHFYPIPPDEAKQFIGLQPENRMILFVGRIEPLKGVDTLIKAMSCLGIDTPNKESPVHLAIIGGEPDVNPQDMSEEMARLQKICDDLCMGGMVVFLGKRAQDTLPYYYSAAEILVMPSLYESFGMVALEAMACGTPVIASEVGGLGYLVQDGVTGYTVPDSAPEALCEKLSILLGNSDLRNEMGMKAAEYA
;
A
#
# COMPACT_ATOMS: atom_id res chain seq x y z
N GLY A 1 20.29 -6.34 1.02
CA GLY A 1 19.78 -5.03 1.39
C GLY A 1 19.14 -4.31 0.21
N VAL A 2 18.44 -3.25 0.49
CA VAL A 2 17.87 -2.36 -0.52
C VAL A 2 18.95 -1.41 -1.04
N ASP A 3 18.80 -0.99 -2.30
CA ASP A 3 19.67 0.04 -2.89
C ASP A 3 19.19 1.43 -2.43
N THR A 4 19.86 1.97 -1.43
CA THR A 4 19.54 3.28 -0.84
C THR A 4 20.00 4.48 -1.69
N GLU A 5 20.75 4.26 -2.76
CA GLU A 5 21.04 5.29 -3.76
C GLU A 5 19.84 5.47 -4.71
N HIS A 6 19.05 4.42 -4.89
CA HIS A 6 17.86 4.41 -5.74
C HIS A 6 16.59 4.67 -4.92
N PHE A 7 16.43 4.03 -3.77
CA PHE A 7 15.29 4.18 -2.86
C PHE A 7 15.67 5.05 -1.67
N TYR A 8 15.17 6.28 -1.66
CA TYR A 8 15.39 7.27 -0.62
C TYR A 8 14.16 8.17 -0.48
N PRO A 9 13.97 8.85 0.65
CA PRO A 9 12.83 9.73 0.83
C PRO A 9 12.85 10.90 -0.14
N ILE A 10 11.77 11.02 -0.93
CA ILE A 10 11.51 12.19 -1.78
C ILE A 10 10.43 13.02 -1.08
N PRO A 11 10.51 14.37 -1.05
CA PRO A 11 9.45 15.18 -0.48
C PRO A 11 8.07 14.79 -1.03
N PRO A 12 7.06 14.54 -0.19
CA PRO A 12 5.76 14.01 -0.65
C PRO A 12 5.08 14.84 -1.74
N ASP A 13 5.17 16.16 -1.66
CA ASP A 13 4.57 17.04 -2.67
C ASP A 13 5.26 16.92 -4.02
N GLU A 14 6.59 16.79 -4.04
CA GLU A 14 7.37 16.54 -5.25
C GLU A 14 7.02 15.16 -5.84
N ALA A 15 6.94 14.14 -5.01
CA ALA A 15 6.58 12.79 -5.42
C ALA A 15 5.16 12.75 -6.01
N LYS A 16 4.19 13.38 -5.35
CA LYS A 16 2.81 13.49 -5.84
C LYS A 16 2.75 14.21 -7.19
N GLN A 17 3.47 15.30 -7.36
CA GLN A 17 3.54 16.02 -8.61
C GLN A 17 4.07 15.13 -9.73
N PHE A 18 5.13 14.38 -9.48
CA PHE A 18 5.71 13.47 -10.47
C PHE A 18 4.73 12.40 -10.96
N ILE A 19 3.94 11.81 -10.06
CA ILE A 19 2.97 10.77 -10.42
C ILE A 19 1.60 11.32 -10.85
N GLY A 20 1.42 12.64 -10.86
CA GLY A 20 0.17 13.27 -11.27
C GLY A 20 -0.94 13.23 -10.21
N LEU A 21 -0.59 13.06 -8.94
CA LEU A 21 -1.54 13.07 -7.83
C LEU A 21 -1.66 14.50 -7.27
N GLN A 22 -2.91 14.95 -7.03
CA GLN A 22 -3.15 16.25 -6.43
C GLN A 22 -2.63 16.29 -4.98
N PRO A 23 -2.10 17.43 -4.49
CA PRO A 23 -1.54 17.52 -3.13
C PRO A 23 -2.49 17.12 -2.01
N GLU A 24 -3.79 17.41 -2.16
CA GLU A 24 -4.84 17.07 -1.19
C GLU A 24 -5.24 15.60 -1.20
N ASN A 25 -4.94 14.87 -2.26
CA ASN A 25 -5.30 13.45 -2.37
C ASN A 25 -4.33 12.59 -1.55
N ARG A 26 -4.90 11.63 -0.85
CA ARG A 26 -4.20 10.70 0.03
C ARG A 26 -4.14 9.33 -0.62
N MET A 27 -3.00 8.67 -0.54
CA MET A 27 -2.78 7.39 -1.21
C MET A 27 -2.27 6.33 -0.25
N ILE A 28 -2.95 5.19 -0.24
CA ILE A 28 -2.45 3.91 0.27
C ILE A 28 -1.96 3.12 -0.93
N LEU A 29 -0.82 2.45 -0.79
CA LEU A 29 -0.15 1.79 -1.90
C LEU A 29 0.01 0.29 -1.66
N PHE A 30 -0.24 -0.49 -2.70
CA PHE A 30 0.20 -1.87 -2.85
C PHE A 30 1.09 -1.98 -4.08
N VAL A 31 2.19 -2.69 -3.96
CA VAL A 31 3.10 -3.02 -5.07
C VAL A 31 3.40 -4.51 -5.04
N GLY A 32 3.12 -5.21 -6.13
CA GLY A 32 3.40 -6.63 -6.23
C GLY A 32 2.70 -7.31 -7.38
N ARG A 33 2.98 -8.60 -7.56
CA ARG A 33 2.27 -9.42 -8.52
C ARG A 33 0.82 -9.61 -8.08
N ILE A 34 -0.07 -9.68 -9.06
CA ILE A 34 -1.50 -9.92 -8.80
C ILE A 34 -1.74 -11.43 -8.73
N GLU A 35 -1.57 -11.96 -7.54
CA GLU A 35 -1.69 -13.39 -7.20
C GLU A 35 -2.47 -13.55 -5.90
N PRO A 36 -3.22 -14.65 -5.71
CA PRO A 36 -3.98 -14.90 -4.48
C PRO A 36 -3.13 -14.81 -3.21
N LEU A 37 -1.87 -15.27 -3.25
CA LEU A 37 -0.94 -15.24 -2.12
C LEU A 37 -0.54 -13.82 -1.67
N LYS A 38 -0.79 -12.81 -2.48
CA LYS A 38 -0.49 -11.41 -2.12
C LYS A 38 -1.57 -10.75 -1.28
N GLY A 39 -2.76 -11.36 -1.16
CA GLY A 39 -3.80 -10.93 -0.24
C GLY A 39 -4.45 -9.59 -0.54
N VAL A 40 -4.43 -9.15 -1.81
CA VAL A 40 -5.00 -7.85 -2.21
C VAL A 40 -6.49 -7.77 -1.90
N ASP A 41 -7.21 -8.88 -1.95
CA ASP A 41 -8.62 -8.96 -1.56
C ASP A 41 -8.86 -8.52 -0.10
N THR A 42 -7.98 -8.92 0.82
CA THR A 42 -8.01 -8.49 2.22
C THR A 42 -7.85 -6.96 2.32
N LEU A 43 -6.95 -6.39 1.54
CA LEU A 43 -6.72 -4.94 1.51
C LEU A 43 -7.95 -4.17 0.97
N ILE A 44 -8.55 -4.65 -0.11
CA ILE A 44 -9.77 -4.04 -0.67
C ILE A 44 -10.91 -4.07 0.35
N LYS A 45 -11.09 -5.19 1.05
CA LYS A 45 -12.09 -5.31 2.12
C LYS A 45 -11.80 -4.37 3.28
N ALA A 46 -10.54 -4.20 3.68
CA ALA A 46 -10.13 -3.25 4.70
C ALA A 46 -10.43 -1.81 4.28
N MET A 47 -10.19 -1.46 3.03
CA MET A 47 -10.55 -0.14 2.47
C MET A 47 -12.06 0.11 2.51
N SER A 48 -12.87 -0.91 2.25
CA SER A 48 -14.33 -0.82 2.36
C SER A 48 -14.77 -0.52 3.79
N CYS A 49 -14.10 -1.10 4.78
CA CYS A 49 -14.33 -0.81 6.20
C CYS A 49 -14.04 0.66 6.54
N LEU A 50 -12.99 1.24 6.00
CA LEU A 50 -12.62 2.66 6.19
C LEU A 50 -13.67 3.62 5.62
N GLY A 51 -14.32 3.28 4.52
CA GLY A 51 -15.27 4.12 3.82
C GLY A 51 -16.54 4.47 4.62
N ILE A 52 -16.81 3.72 5.67
CA ILE A 52 -17.99 3.91 6.53
C ILE A 52 -17.75 4.98 7.60
N ASP A 53 -16.49 5.16 8.03
CA ASP A 53 -16.15 5.95 9.21
C ASP A 53 -15.24 7.18 8.94
N THR A 54 -14.95 7.51 7.69
CA THR A 54 -14.09 8.69 7.42
C THR A 54 -14.91 9.98 7.52
N PRO A 55 -14.73 10.76 8.60
CA PRO A 55 -15.50 12.01 8.79
C PRO A 55 -15.05 13.14 7.87
N ASN A 56 -14.01 12.96 7.07
CA ASN A 56 -13.44 14.03 6.25
C ASN A 56 -13.59 13.74 4.75
N LYS A 57 -14.71 14.20 4.17
CA LYS A 57 -14.94 14.15 2.73
C LYS A 57 -14.03 15.07 1.91
N GLU A 58 -13.26 15.92 2.60
CA GLU A 58 -12.42 16.94 1.94
C GLU A 58 -11.06 16.40 1.47
N SER A 59 -10.64 15.24 1.99
CA SER A 59 -9.36 14.61 1.61
C SER A 59 -9.58 13.13 1.32
N PRO A 60 -9.99 12.78 0.11
CA PRO A 60 -10.27 11.39 -0.25
C PRO A 60 -9.01 10.53 -0.17
N VAL A 61 -9.17 9.32 0.40
CA VAL A 61 -8.13 8.30 0.47
C VAL A 61 -8.36 7.28 -0.64
N HIS A 62 -7.36 7.06 -1.47
CA HIS A 62 -7.39 6.09 -2.56
C HIS A 62 -6.40 4.96 -2.30
N LEU A 63 -6.76 3.76 -2.73
CA LEU A 63 -5.84 2.64 -2.84
C LEU A 63 -5.31 2.56 -4.26
N ALA A 64 -3.99 2.71 -4.44
CA ALA A 64 -3.32 2.46 -5.70
C ALA A 64 -2.68 1.07 -5.68
N ILE A 65 -2.97 0.28 -6.69
CA ILE A 65 -2.43 -1.08 -6.87
C ILE A 65 -1.51 -1.06 -8.07
N ILE A 66 -0.21 -1.26 -7.82
CA ILE A 66 0.82 -1.39 -8.86
C ILE A 66 1.16 -2.86 -9.04
N GLY A 67 1.03 -3.34 -10.25
CA GLY A 67 1.25 -4.73 -10.66
C GLY A 67 0.14 -5.22 -11.56
N GLY A 68 0.36 -6.36 -12.21
CA GLY A 68 -0.61 -6.91 -13.16
C GLY A 68 -0.78 -6.05 -14.42
N GLU A 69 -1.80 -6.37 -15.18
CA GLU A 69 -2.15 -5.71 -16.44
C GLU A 69 -3.65 -5.40 -16.46
N PRO A 70 -4.10 -4.25 -15.91
CA PRO A 70 -5.52 -3.96 -15.77
C PRO A 70 -6.22 -3.60 -17.08
N ASP A 71 -5.46 -3.14 -18.09
CA ASP A 71 -6.00 -2.64 -19.36
C ASP A 71 -6.08 -3.71 -20.46
N VAL A 72 -5.94 -4.98 -20.08
CA VAL A 72 -6.15 -6.09 -21.04
C VAL A 72 -7.63 -6.36 -21.26
N ASN A 73 -7.96 -6.94 -22.41
CA ASN A 73 -9.32 -7.42 -22.65
C ASN A 73 -9.78 -8.35 -21.53
N PRO A 74 -11.07 -8.33 -21.14
CA PRO A 74 -11.59 -9.21 -20.09
C PRO A 74 -11.30 -10.70 -20.33
N GLN A 75 -11.13 -11.13 -21.58
CA GLN A 75 -10.80 -12.50 -21.95
C GLN A 75 -9.33 -12.87 -21.66
N ASP A 76 -8.44 -11.88 -21.65
CA ASP A 76 -6.99 -12.06 -21.43
C ASP A 76 -6.58 -11.72 -19.98
N MET A 77 -7.53 -11.23 -19.19
CA MET A 77 -7.31 -10.88 -17.79
C MET A 77 -7.07 -12.11 -16.94
N SER A 78 -6.09 -12.05 -16.03
CA SER A 78 -5.87 -13.14 -15.07
C SER A 78 -7.11 -13.36 -14.21
N GLU A 79 -7.33 -14.61 -13.78
CA GLU A 79 -8.45 -14.95 -12.89
C GLU A 79 -8.44 -14.13 -11.61
N GLU A 80 -7.25 -13.89 -11.03
CA GLU A 80 -7.11 -13.09 -9.82
C GLU A 80 -7.46 -11.62 -10.06
N MET A 81 -7.01 -11.03 -11.16
CA MET A 81 -7.38 -9.65 -11.50
C MET A 81 -8.89 -9.50 -11.67
N ALA A 82 -9.53 -10.44 -12.38
CA ALA A 82 -10.98 -10.45 -12.56
C ALA A 82 -11.72 -10.60 -11.22
N ARG A 83 -11.22 -11.48 -10.34
CA ARG A 83 -11.76 -11.67 -8.99
C ARG A 83 -11.68 -10.40 -8.15
N LEU A 84 -10.53 -9.71 -8.16
CA LEU A 84 -10.33 -8.48 -7.42
C LEU A 84 -11.22 -7.34 -7.93
N GLN A 85 -11.35 -7.20 -9.24
CA GLN A 85 -12.25 -6.20 -9.83
C GLN A 85 -13.71 -6.48 -9.47
N LYS A 86 -14.12 -7.74 -9.45
CA LYS A 86 -15.46 -8.12 -9.00
C LYS A 86 -15.69 -7.77 -7.52
N ILE A 87 -14.72 -7.99 -6.65
CA ILE A 87 -14.80 -7.61 -5.24
C ILE A 87 -14.96 -6.08 -5.11
N CYS A 88 -14.21 -5.31 -5.87
CA CYS A 88 -14.36 -3.84 -5.91
C CYS A 88 -15.78 -3.43 -6.31
N ASP A 89 -16.34 -4.05 -7.34
CA ASP A 89 -17.69 -3.77 -7.82
C ASP A 89 -18.75 -4.14 -6.77
N ASP A 90 -18.64 -5.33 -6.18
CA ASP A 90 -19.56 -5.82 -5.15
C ASP A 90 -19.55 -4.94 -3.89
N LEU A 91 -18.41 -4.34 -3.55
CA LEU A 91 -18.23 -3.44 -2.41
C LEU A 91 -18.40 -1.95 -2.78
N CYS A 92 -18.75 -1.63 -4.01
CA CYS A 92 -18.89 -0.26 -4.52
C CYS A 92 -17.62 0.59 -4.34
N MET A 93 -16.45 -0.01 -4.54
CA MET A 93 -15.13 0.60 -4.33
C MET A 93 -14.48 1.17 -5.59
N GLY A 94 -15.20 1.21 -6.71
CA GLY A 94 -14.65 1.60 -8.02
C GLY A 94 -14.05 3.02 -8.08
N GLY A 95 -14.47 3.93 -7.22
CA GLY A 95 -13.90 5.27 -7.10
C GLY A 95 -12.72 5.40 -6.13
N MET A 96 -12.48 4.38 -5.30
CA MET A 96 -11.45 4.40 -4.26
C MET A 96 -10.26 3.49 -4.58
N VAL A 97 -10.44 2.46 -5.41
CA VAL A 97 -9.40 1.51 -5.79
C VAL A 97 -9.01 1.74 -7.24
N VAL A 98 -7.73 1.99 -7.46
CA VAL A 98 -7.18 2.26 -8.80
C VAL A 98 -6.12 1.22 -9.12
N PHE A 99 -6.34 0.47 -10.19
CA PHE A 99 -5.37 -0.49 -10.72
C PHE A 99 -4.48 0.23 -11.73
N LEU A 100 -3.21 0.43 -11.38
CA LEU A 100 -2.26 1.19 -12.20
C LEU A 100 -1.46 0.34 -13.18
N GLY A 101 -1.52 -1.01 -13.06
CA GLY A 101 -0.66 -1.88 -13.83
C GLY A 101 0.80 -1.82 -13.37
N LYS A 102 1.69 -2.35 -14.20
CA LYS A 102 3.13 -2.32 -13.92
C LYS A 102 3.68 -0.90 -14.05
N ARG A 103 4.68 -0.59 -13.23
CA ARG A 103 5.42 0.66 -13.28
C ARG A 103 6.91 0.36 -13.40
N ALA A 104 7.63 1.25 -14.10
CA ALA A 104 9.07 1.14 -14.24
C ALA A 104 9.76 1.29 -12.87
N GLN A 105 10.81 0.52 -12.66
CA GLN A 105 11.54 0.45 -11.38
C GLN A 105 12.05 1.82 -10.93
N ASP A 106 12.48 2.66 -11.86
CA ASP A 106 12.96 4.02 -11.60
C ASP A 106 11.86 5.00 -11.16
N THR A 107 10.60 4.67 -11.37
CA THR A 107 9.46 5.49 -10.93
C THR A 107 8.93 5.08 -9.55
N LEU A 108 9.25 3.89 -9.07
CA LEU A 108 8.73 3.38 -7.79
C LEU A 108 9.09 4.25 -6.58
N PRO A 109 10.29 4.85 -6.47
CA PRO A 109 10.59 5.74 -5.35
C PRO A 109 9.60 6.90 -5.19
N TYR A 110 9.07 7.43 -6.29
CA TYR A 110 8.04 8.47 -6.27
C TYR A 110 6.71 7.95 -5.75
N TYR A 111 6.30 6.75 -6.14
CA TYR A 111 5.08 6.13 -5.62
C TYR A 111 5.19 5.83 -4.14
N TYR A 112 6.30 5.26 -3.69
CA TYR A 112 6.53 5.01 -2.26
C TYR A 112 6.53 6.30 -1.44
N SER A 113 7.24 7.33 -1.90
CA SER A 113 7.33 8.60 -1.19
C SER A 113 6.02 9.40 -1.21
N ALA A 114 5.19 9.25 -2.23
CA ALA A 114 3.87 9.88 -2.32
C ALA A 114 2.83 9.18 -1.43
N ALA A 115 3.01 7.90 -1.13
CA ALA A 115 2.08 7.11 -0.34
C ALA A 115 2.20 7.46 1.15
N GLU A 116 1.07 7.49 1.84
CA GLU A 116 1.05 7.61 3.30
C GLU A 116 1.39 6.28 3.99
N ILE A 117 0.99 5.17 3.39
CA ILE A 117 1.16 3.82 3.92
C ILE A 117 1.37 2.86 2.75
N LEU A 118 2.37 1.98 2.86
CA LEU A 118 2.43 0.78 2.04
C LEU A 118 1.80 -0.39 2.79
N VAL A 119 0.98 -1.17 2.10
CA VAL A 119 0.37 -2.37 2.69
C VAL A 119 0.83 -3.61 1.94
N MET A 120 1.29 -4.60 2.69
CA MET A 120 1.64 -5.93 2.21
C MET A 120 0.81 -6.99 2.94
N PRO A 121 -0.42 -7.27 2.47
CA PRO A 121 -1.34 -8.18 3.16
C PRO A 121 -1.13 -9.64 2.76
N SER A 122 0.09 -10.02 2.46
CA SER A 122 0.46 -11.32 1.91
C SER A 122 0.11 -12.48 2.84
N LEU A 123 -0.31 -13.60 2.26
CA LEU A 123 -0.45 -14.87 2.98
C LEU A 123 0.90 -15.56 3.13
N TYR A 124 1.83 -15.26 2.22
CA TYR A 124 3.21 -15.73 2.26
C TYR A 124 4.15 -14.72 1.60
N GLU A 125 5.28 -14.45 2.23
CA GLU A 125 6.33 -13.58 1.69
C GLU A 125 7.70 -14.02 2.23
N SER A 126 8.63 -14.33 1.33
CA SER A 126 9.96 -14.81 1.71
C SER A 126 10.83 -13.71 2.33
N PHE A 127 10.92 -12.56 1.68
CA PHE A 127 11.85 -11.48 2.07
C PHE A 127 11.19 -10.13 2.30
N GLY A 128 10.14 -9.79 1.54
CA GLY A 128 9.49 -8.50 1.66
C GLY A 128 10.28 -7.34 1.06
N MET A 129 10.91 -7.54 -0.12
CA MET A 129 11.71 -6.48 -0.77
C MET A 129 10.92 -5.20 -1.01
N VAL A 130 9.66 -5.30 -1.40
CA VAL A 130 8.78 -4.14 -1.60
C VAL A 130 8.59 -3.36 -0.29
N ALA A 131 8.44 -4.04 0.84
CA ALA A 131 8.39 -3.38 2.16
C ALA A 131 9.69 -2.64 2.46
N LEU A 132 10.83 -3.26 2.19
CA LEU A 132 12.14 -2.65 2.43
C LEU A 132 12.37 -1.42 1.53
N GLU A 133 11.95 -1.48 0.28
CA GLU A 133 12.00 -0.34 -0.66
C GLU A 133 11.13 0.84 -0.16
N ALA A 134 9.92 0.57 0.27
CA ALA A 134 9.03 1.59 0.83
C ALA A 134 9.59 2.20 2.12
N MET A 135 10.15 1.36 3.01
CA MET A 135 10.81 1.81 4.24
C MET A 135 11.99 2.73 3.92
N ALA A 136 12.82 2.37 2.96
CA ALA A 136 13.94 3.22 2.51
C ALA A 136 13.48 4.57 1.98
N CYS A 137 12.28 4.64 1.41
CA CYS A 137 11.63 5.89 0.96
C CYS A 137 10.91 6.66 2.11
N GLY A 138 11.01 6.20 3.34
CA GLY A 138 10.40 6.86 4.48
C GLY A 138 8.90 6.63 4.65
N THR A 139 8.39 5.55 4.07
CA THR A 139 6.96 5.20 4.10
C THR A 139 6.72 4.10 5.13
N PRO A 140 5.83 4.31 6.12
CA PRO A 140 5.50 3.26 7.08
C PRO A 140 4.77 2.11 6.38
N VAL A 141 4.99 0.90 6.88
CA VAL A 141 4.46 -0.33 6.29
C VAL A 141 3.48 -1.00 7.25
N ILE A 142 2.31 -1.40 6.75
CA ILE A 142 1.46 -2.36 7.42
C ILE A 142 1.58 -3.69 6.66
N ALA A 143 2.00 -4.73 7.34
CA ALA A 143 2.25 -6.03 6.73
C ALA A 143 1.61 -7.16 7.52
N SER A 144 1.29 -8.24 6.83
CA SER A 144 0.93 -9.50 7.49
C SER A 144 2.14 -10.05 8.26
N GLU A 145 1.90 -10.63 9.41
CA GLU A 145 2.94 -11.28 10.24
C GLU A 145 3.28 -12.67 9.68
N VAL A 146 3.83 -12.69 8.46
CA VAL A 146 4.19 -13.91 7.74
C VAL A 146 5.62 -13.83 7.19
N GLY A 147 6.33 -14.97 7.23
CA GLY A 147 7.66 -15.10 6.64
C GLY A 147 8.62 -13.96 7.02
N GLY A 148 9.29 -13.40 6.03
CA GLY A 148 10.23 -12.30 6.22
C GLY A 148 9.61 -11.00 6.70
N LEU A 149 8.33 -10.76 6.42
CA LEU A 149 7.64 -9.53 6.83
C LEU A 149 7.54 -9.37 8.35
N GLY A 150 7.31 -10.48 9.07
CA GLY A 150 7.22 -10.46 10.53
C GLY A 150 8.52 -10.05 11.23
N TYR A 151 9.66 -10.21 10.55
CA TYR A 151 10.96 -9.75 11.06
C TYR A 151 11.33 -8.36 10.55
N LEU A 152 10.91 -8.02 9.34
CA LEU A 152 11.27 -6.76 8.69
C LEU A 152 10.50 -5.57 9.26
N VAL A 153 9.19 -5.72 9.45
CA VAL A 153 8.35 -4.65 9.99
C VAL A 153 8.32 -4.76 11.52
N GLN A 154 8.88 -3.75 12.17
CA GLN A 154 8.88 -3.66 13.63
C GLN A 154 7.56 -3.06 14.10
N ASP A 155 6.70 -3.88 14.67
CA ASP A 155 5.36 -3.49 15.11
C ASP A 155 5.38 -2.33 16.09
N GLY A 156 4.64 -1.27 15.77
CA GLY A 156 4.59 -0.03 16.56
C GLY A 156 5.80 0.90 16.39
N VAL A 157 6.80 0.53 15.58
CA VAL A 157 8.04 1.32 15.38
C VAL A 157 8.20 1.77 13.94
N THR A 158 8.30 0.85 13.00
CA THR A 158 8.45 1.16 11.56
C THR A 158 7.14 1.01 10.79
N GLY A 159 6.10 0.60 11.46
CA GLY A 159 4.78 0.33 10.93
C GLY A 159 4.01 -0.59 11.86
N TYR A 160 3.12 -1.40 11.30
CA TYR A 160 2.36 -2.39 12.06
C TYR A 160 2.38 -3.75 11.39
N THR A 161 2.31 -4.81 12.20
CA THR A 161 2.02 -6.15 11.73
C THR A 161 0.59 -6.55 12.12
N VAL A 162 -0.06 -7.31 11.25
CA VAL A 162 -1.43 -7.82 11.46
C VAL A 162 -1.47 -9.30 11.07
N PRO A 163 -2.44 -10.07 11.56
CA PRO A 163 -2.67 -11.42 11.04
C PRO A 163 -2.99 -11.36 9.53
N ASP A 164 -2.58 -12.37 8.78
CA ASP A 164 -3.03 -12.50 7.40
C ASP A 164 -4.54 -12.75 7.32
N SER A 165 -5.15 -12.43 6.19
CA SER A 165 -6.58 -12.64 5.95
C SER A 165 -7.51 -12.01 7.00
N ALA A 166 -7.09 -10.90 7.62
CA ALA A 166 -7.81 -10.20 8.68
C ALA A 166 -8.13 -8.75 8.30
N PRO A 167 -9.15 -8.50 7.44
CA PRO A 167 -9.46 -7.16 6.96
C PRO A 167 -9.83 -6.19 8.08
N GLU A 168 -10.47 -6.64 9.16
CA GLU A 168 -10.83 -5.80 10.31
C GLU A 168 -9.58 -5.32 11.07
N ALA A 169 -8.62 -6.20 11.32
CA ALA A 169 -7.35 -5.84 11.95
C ALA A 169 -6.54 -4.86 11.08
N LEU A 170 -6.52 -5.09 9.77
CA LEU A 170 -5.88 -4.20 8.81
C LEU A 170 -6.57 -2.83 8.78
N CYS A 171 -7.89 -2.80 8.75
CA CYS A 171 -8.69 -1.57 8.81
C CYS A 171 -8.37 -0.75 10.07
N GLU A 172 -8.26 -1.38 11.23
CA GLU A 172 -7.91 -0.73 12.49
C GLU A 172 -6.55 -0.02 12.39
N LYS A 173 -5.52 -0.70 11.89
CA LYS A 173 -4.17 -0.12 11.76
C LYS A 173 -4.11 0.99 10.69
N LEU A 174 -4.82 0.82 9.58
CA LEU A 174 -4.98 1.87 8.58
C LEU A 174 -5.64 3.11 9.21
N SER A 175 -6.70 2.96 9.98
CA SER A 175 -7.39 4.06 10.64
C SER A 175 -6.48 4.82 11.59
N ILE A 176 -5.65 4.13 12.38
CA ILE A 176 -4.69 4.74 13.30
C ILE A 176 -3.70 5.62 12.52
N LEU A 177 -3.07 5.09 11.48
CA LEU A 177 -2.06 5.83 10.71
C LEU A 177 -2.68 6.94 9.85
N LEU A 178 -3.84 6.74 9.26
CA LEU A 178 -4.52 7.78 8.48
C LEU A 178 -4.96 8.95 9.35
N GLY A 179 -5.28 8.70 10.60
CA GLY A 179 -5.74 9.71 11.56
C GLY A 179 -4.63 10.46 12.31
N ASN A 180 -3.36 10.10 12.11
CA ASN A 180 -2.25 10.68 12.87
C ASN A 180 -1.01 10.90 12.00
N SER A 181 -0.88 12.11 11.45
CA SER A 181 0.24 12.48 10.56
C SER A 181 1.59 12.47 11.29
N ASP A 182 1.63 12.87 12.55
CA ASP A 182 2.87 12.89 13.35
C ASP A 182 3.38 11.45 13.55
N LEU A 183 2.50 10.51 13.85
CA LEU A 183 2.84 9.10 13.99
C LEU A 183 3.32 8.50 12.67
N ARG A 184 2.65 8.80 11.55
CA ARG A 184 3.10 8.36 10.22
C ARG A 184 4.51 8.85 9.92
N ASN A 185 4.78 10.13 10.17
CA ASN A 185 6.08 10.74 9.92
C ASN A 185 7.17 10.13 10.80
N GLU A 186 6.89 9.91 12.08
CA GLU A 186 7.81 9.27 13.01
C GLU A 186 8.14 7.82 12.57
N MET A 187 7.13 7.02 12.25
CA MET A 187 7.32 5.66 11.78
C MET A 187 8.08 5.62 10.45
N GLY A 188 7.76 6.54 9.53
CA GLY A 188 8.44 6.66 8.24
C GLY A 188 9.93 6.98 8.40
N MET A 189 10.30 7.90 9.30
CA MET A 189 11.70 8.20 9.59
C MET A 189 12.44 7.00 10.17
N LYS A 190 11.83 6.31 11.13
CA LYS A 190 12.40 5.09 11.72
C LYS A 190 12.53 3.96 10.69
N ALA A 191 11.57 3.85 9.79
CA ALA A 191 11.62 2.89 8.69
C ALA A 191 12.81 3.17 7.76
N ALA A 192 13.03 4.43 7.38
CA ALA A 192 14.17 4.81 6.53
C ALA A 192 15.53 4.58 7.22
N GLU A 193 15.62 4.82 8.52
CA GLU A 193 16.82 4.54 9.30
C GLU A 193 17.13 3.04 9.40
N TYR A 194 16.09 2.21 9.45
CA TYR A 194 16.21 0.76 9.58
C TYR A 194 16.59 0.08 8.25
N ALA A 195 16.13 0.62 7.12
CA ALA A 195 16.33 0.01 5.80
C ALA A 195 17.79 0.16 5.32
#